data_a56f2464019cfd3107cdd4aa400e07ed
#
_entry.id   a56f2464019cfd3107cdd4aa400e07ed
#
_cell.length_a   1.000
_cell.length_b   1.000
_cell.length_c   1.000
_cell.angle_alpha   90.00
_cell.angle_beta   90.00
_cell.angle_gamma   90.00
#
_symmetry.space_group_name_H-M   'P 1'
#
loop_
_entity.id
_entity.type
_entity.pdbx_description
1 polymer ?
#
loop_
_entity_poly.entity_id
_entity_poly.type
_entity_poly.pdbx_seq_one_letter_code
_entity_poly.pdbx_strand_id
1 'polypeptide(L)'
;ELKRSVSVPSHLHTHNTAGTGDMTNLMAAQAGVDIVDTALSPLANGTSQPATESLVATLQGTDRDTGLDLVKLNEAAAYFRTVADKLKKEGILDPKVLSVDTKALIYQVPGGMLSNLLNQLKQAKKEDKYYEVLAEVPRVRKDFGYPPLVTPTSQIVGTQAVMNVLAGERY
;
A
#
# COMPACT_ATOMS: atom_id res chain seq x y z
N GLU A 1 -2.22 -18.24 -14.68
CA GLU A 1 -0.91 -18.72 -15.18
C GLU A 1 -0.03 -19.23 -14.03
N LEU A 2 0.26 -18.43 -12.99
CA LEU A 2 1.12 -18.83 -11.87
C LEU A 2 0.70 -20.16 -11.23
N LYS A 3 -0.59 -20.32 -10.90
CA LYS A 3 -1.16 -21.57 -10.32
C LYS A 3 -1.02 -22.82 -11.20
N ARG A 4 -0.79 -22.65 -12.51
CA ARG A 4 -0.52 -23.77 -13.42
C ARG A 4 0.96 -24.14 -13.51
N SER A 5 1.84 -23.20 -13.09
CA SER A 5 3.28 -23.33 -13.25
C SER A 5 4.00 -23.72 -11.96
N VAL A 6 3.36 -23.54 -10.80
CA VAL A 6 3.96 -23.84 -9.50
C VAL A 6 3.02 -24.69 -8.63
N SER A 7 3.61 -25.59 -7.84
CA SER A 7 2.88 -26.47 -6.91
C SER A 7 2.81 -25.93 -5.47
N VAL A 8 3.53 -24.85 -5.19
CA VAL A 8 3.51 -24.21 -3.87
C VAL A 8 2.31 -23.28 -3.71
N PRO A 9 1.86 -23.01 -2.47
CA PRO A 9 0.83 -22.00 -2.23
C PRO A 9 1.22 -20.63 -2.80
N SER A 10 0.26 -19.97 -3.45
CA SER A 10 0.41 -18.59 -3.93
C SER A 10 -0.07 -17.61 -2.87
N HIS A 11 0.74 -16.62 -2.57
CA HIS A 11 0.47 -15.57 -1.58
C HIS A 11 0.46 -14.20 -2.27
N LEU A 12 -0.64 -13.48 -2.15
CA LEU A 12 -0.76 -12.13 -2.66
C LEU A 12 -0.60 -11.10 -1.53
N HIS A 13 0.35 -10.20 -1.72
CA HIS A 13 0.50 -9.00 -0.89
C HIS A 13 0.22 -7.76 -1.74
N THR A 14 -0.70 -6.91 -1.30
CA THR A 14 -1.01 -5.65 -1.98
C THR A 14 -1.38 -4.55 -1.00
N HIS A 15 -1.08 -3.30 -1.36
CA HIS A 15 -1.51 -2.12 -0.63
C HIS A 15 -2.77 -1.53 -1.27
N ASN A 16 -3.55 -0.77 -0.49
CA ASN A 16 -4.78 -0.13 -0.98
C ASN A 16 -4.59 1.37 -1.27
N THR A 17 -3.38 1.78 -1.61
CA THR A 17 -3.01 3.18 -1.80
C THR A 17 -3.87 3.88 -2.85
N ALA A 18 -4.14 3.21 -3.97
CA ALA A 18 -4.97 3.72 -5.06
C ALA A 18 -6.46 3.31 -4.96
N GLY A 19 -6.86 2.59 -3.91
CA GLY A 19 -8.20 2.06 -3.75
C GLY A 19 -8.50 0.83 -4.61
N THR A 20 -7.50 0.24 -5.26
CA THR A 20 -7.65 -0.94 -6.12
C THR A 20 -7.35 -2.25 -5.41
N GLY A 21 -6.84 -2.20 -4.18
CA GLY A 21 -6.41 -3.38 -3.42
C GLY A 21 -7.54 -4.35 -3.11
N ASP A 22 -8.72 -3.84 -2.73
CA ASP A 22 -9.89 -4.68 -2.45
C ASP A 22 -10.31 -5.47 -3.70
N MET A 23 -10.39 -4.80 -4.85
CA MET A 23 -10.71 -5.42 -6.13
C MET A 23 -9.63 -6.43 -6.53
N THR A 24 -8.36 -6.12 -6.29
CA THR A 24 -7.23 -7.02 -6.57
C THR A 24 -7.33 -8.30 -5.73
N ASN A 25 -7.60 -8.18 -4.42
CA ASN A 25 -7.79 -9.33 -3.55
C ASN A 25 -8.99 -10.18 -3.96
N LEU A 26 -10.12 -9.55 -4.31
CA LEU A 26 -11.31 -10.27 -4.78
C LEU A 26 -11.03 -11.06 -6.06
N MET A 27 -10.44 -10.41 -7.06
CA MET A 27 -10.10 -11.07 -8.33
C MET A 27 -9.04 -12.17 -8.15
N ALA A 28 -8.10 -11.99 -7.26
CA ALA A 28 -7.09 -13.00 -6.95
C ALA A 28 -7.73 -14.22 -6.25
N ALA A 29 -8.67 -14.00 -5.31
CA ALA A 29 -9.43 -15.07 -4.69
C ALA A 29 -10.21 -15.88 -5.73
N GLN A 30 -10.89 -15.20 -6.66
CA GLN A 30 -11.60 -15.84 -7.78
C GLN A 30 -10.65 -16.63 -8.71
N ALA A 31 -9.44 -16.09 -8.93
CA ALA A 31 -8.40 -16.74 -9.73
C ALA A 31 -7.69 -17.91 -9.03
N GLY A 32 -7.99 -18.17 -7.75
CA GLY A 32 -7.50 -19.30 -7.00
C GLY A 32 -6.24 -19.05 -6.18
N VAL A 33 -5.96 -17.80 -5.78
CA VAL A 33 -4.90 -17.51 -4.80
C VAL A 33 -5.19 -18.23 -3.48
N ASP A 34 -4.16 -18.69 -2.80
CA ASP A 34 -4.30 -19.44 -1.54
C ASP A 34 -4.30 -18.53 -0.32
N ILE A 35 -3.53 -17.46 -0.35
CA ILE A 35 -3.33 -16.53 0.77
C ILE A 35 -3.38 -15.09 0.26
N VAL A 36 -4.05 -14.21 1.00
CA VAL A 36 -4.03 -12.76 0.77
C VAL A 36 -3.74 -12.02 2.07
N ASP A 37 -2.98 -10.92 1.98
CA ASP A 37 -2.73 -10.06 3.12
C ASP A 37 -3.80 -8.98 3.24
N THR A 38 -4.25 -8.77 4.47
CA THR A 38 -5.22 -7.74 4.84
C THR A 38 -4.86 -7.11 6.18
N ALA A 39 -5.49 -5.99 6.53
CA ALA A 39 -5.32 -5.34 7.81
C ALA A 39 -6.70 -5.12 8.48
N LEU A 40 -6.76 -5.15 9.81
CA LEU A 40 -7.99 -4.78 10.52
C LEU A 40 -8.39 -3.34 10.20
N SER A 41 -9.69 -3.10 10.00
CA SER A 41 -10.23 -1.86 9.43
C SER A 41 -9.71 -0.55 10.05
N PRO A 42 -9.41 -0.43 11.36
CA PRO A 42 -8.87 0.81 11.92
C PRO A 42 -7.48 1.20 11.41
N LEU A 43 -6.72 0.24 10.88
CA LEU A 43 -5.36 0.40 10.37
C LEU A 43 -5.24 0.03 8.88
N ALA A 44 -6.37 -0.23 8.22
CA ALA A 44 -6.44 -0.62 6.82
C ALA A 44 -6.48 0.59 5.88
N ASN A 45 -6.38 0.30 4.58
CA ASN A 45 -6.48 1.25 3.47
C ASN A 45 -5.28 2.20 3.29
N GLY A 46 -5.34 3.02 2.26
CA GLY A 46 -4.26 3.92 1.91
C GLY A 46 -2.94 3.17 1.74
N THR A 47 -1.90 3.58 2.44
CA THR A 47 -0.58 2.93 2.39
C THR A 47 -0.52 1.57 3.10
N SER A 48 -1.62 1.15 3.75
CA SER A 48 -1.79 -0.18 4.34
C SER A 48 -2.52 -1.12 3.37
N GLN A 49 -2.86 -2.32 3.84
CA GLN A 49 -3.57 -3.35 3.08
C GLN A 49 -5.09 -3.09 3.07
N PRO A 50 -5.85 -3.80 2.20
CA PRO A 50 -7.31 -3.82 2.27
C PRO A 50 -7.84 -4.28 3.62
N ALA A 51 -9.07 -3.86 3.96
CA ALA A 51 -9.69 -4.21 5.23
C ALA A 51 -10.09 -5.69 5.28
N THR A 52 -9.66 -6.39 6.34
CA THR A 52 -9.97 -7.82 6.57
C THR A 52 -11.47 -8.06 6.62
N GLU A 53 -12.20 -7.29 7.40
CA GLU A 53 -13.64 -7.45 7.61
C GLU A 53 -14.42 -7.30 6.31
N SER A 54 -14.00 -6.36 5.45
CA SER A 54 -14.63 -6.14 4.14
C SER A 54 -14.43 -7.33 3.21
N LEU A 55 -13.22 -7.89 3.15
CA LEU A 55 -12.94 -9.05 2.31
C LEU A 55 -13.68 -10.29 2.81
N VAL A 56 -13.67 -10.55 4.13
CA VAL A 56 -14.38 -11.67 4.75
C VAL A 56 -15.88 -11.58 4.44
N ALA A 57 -16.50 -10.42 4.64
CA ALA A 57 -17.92 -10.22 4.31
C ALA A 57 -18.22 -10.40 2.80
N THR A 58 -17.31 -9.96 1.94
CA THR A 58 -17.46 -10.10 0.48
C THR A 58 -17.40 -11.56 0.02
N LEU A 59 -16.57 -12.39 0.66
CA LEU A 59 -16.38 -13.80 0.30
C LEU A 59 -17.37 -14.73 1.00
N GLN A 60 -18.08 -14.25 2.02
CA GLN A 60 -19.01 -15.05 2.80
C GLN A 60 -20.08 -15.71 1.92
N GLY A 61 -20.30 -17.01 2.10
CA GLY A 61 -21.27 -17.81 1.32
C GLY A 61 -20.83 -18.13 -0.12
N THR A 62 -19.60 -17.78 -0.50
CA THR A 62 -19.01 -18.19 -1.78
C THR A 62 -18.16 -19.44 -1.62
N ASP A 63 -17.66 -20.01 -2.72
CA ASP A 63 -16.68 -21.11 -2.73
C ASP A 63 -15.30 -20.70 -2.18
N ARG A 64 -15.13 -19.41 -1.88
CA ARG A 64 -13.94 -18.81 -1.29
C ARG A 64 -14.18 -18.25 0.12
N ASP A 65 -15.28 -18.66 0.73
CA ASP A 65 -15.57 -18.27 2.12
C ASP A 65 -14.42 -18.66 3.05
N THR A 66 -13.96 -17.69 3.81
CA THR A 66 -12.82 -17.86 4.71
C THR A 66 -13.18 -18.63 5.99
N GLY A 67 -14.46 -18.76 6.30
CA GLY A 67 -14.95 -19.31 7.58
C GLY A 67 -14.64 -18.45 8.80
N LEU A 68 -14.11 -17.23 8.62
CA LEU A 68 -13.82 -16.31 9.72
C LEU A 68 -15.10 -15.68 10.27
N ASP A 69 -15.20 -15.60 11.59
CA ASP A 69 -16.32 -14.98 12.30
C ASP A 69 -16.22 -13.46 12.25
N LEU A 70 -17.13 -12.82 11.50
CA LEU A 70 -17.13 -11.38 11.30
C LEU A 70 -17.39 -10.62 12.61
N VAL A 71 -18.15 -11.19 13.57
CA VAL A 71 -18.40 -10.55 14.87
C VAL A 71 -17.11 -10.48 15.66
N LYS A 72 -16.34 -11.58 15.74
CA LYS A 72 -15.05 -11.62 16.43
C LYS A 72 -14.01 -10.71 15.76
N LEU A 73 -14.01 -10.61 14.43
CA LEU A 73 -13.15 -9.66 13.72
C LEU A 73 -13.50 -8.22 14.09
N ASN A 74 -14.78 -7.88 14.20
CA ASN A 74 -15.21 -6.55 14.61
C ASN A 74 -14.89 -6.25 16.10
N GLU A 75 -14.95 -7.24 16.99
CA GLU A 75 -14.49 -7.10 18.39
C GLU A 75 -13.00 -6.76 18.42
N ALA A 76 -12.16 -7.50 17.67
CA ALA A 76 -10.74 -7.19 17.52
C ALA A 76 -10.51 -5.80 16.92
N ALA A 77 -11.25 -5.44 15.88
CA ALA A 77 -11.18 -4.13 15.25
C ALA A 77 -11.56 -3.00 16.23
N ALA A 78 -12.55 -3.22 17.11
CA ALA A 78 -12.92 -2.25 18.15
C ALA A 78 -11.75 -1.95 19.09
N TYR A 79 -11.01 -2.98 19.51
CA TYR A 79 -9.80 -2.78 20.32
C TYR A 79 -8.74 -1.97 19.52
N PHE A 80 -8.41 -2.40 18.30
CA PHE A 80 -7.41 -1.71 17.48
C PHE A 80 -7.81 -0.30 17.07
N ARG A 81 -9.11 0.03 17.09
CA ARG A 81 -9.57 1.41 16.91
C ARG A 81 -9.05 2.32 18.03
N THR A 82 -9.08 1.85 19.28
CA THR A 82 -8.52 2.61 20.41
C THR A 82 -7.02 2.82 20.26
N VAL A 83 -6.30 1.81 19.75
CA VAL A 83 -4.85 1.91 19.45
C VAL A 83 -4.61 2.92 18.32
N ALA A 84 -5.34 2.81 17.21
CA ALA A 84 -5.21 3.73 16.08
C ALA A 84 -5.49 5.19 16.48
N ASP A 85 -6.53 5.42 17.30
CA ASP A 85 -6.87 6.75 17.78
C ASP A 85 -5.79 7.34 18.71
N LYS A 86 -5.16 6.49 19.54
CA LYS A 86 -4.00 6.88 20.33
C LYS A 86 -2.84 7.29 19.44
N LEU A 87 -2.47 6.45 18.46
CA LEU A 87 -1.37 6.73 17.54
C LEU A 87 -1.61 8.00 16.70
N LYS A 88 -2.86 8.26 16.28
CA LYS A 88 -3.25 9.50 15.60
C LYS A 88 -3.06 10.71 16.53
N LYS A 89 -3.51 10.62 17.78
CA LYS A 89 -3.39 11.69 18.77
C LYS A 89 -1.94 12.01 19.11
N GLU A 90 -1.08 11.00 19.11
CA GLU A 90 0.37 11.14 19.35
C GLU A 90 1.14 11.61 18.09
N GLY A 91 0.46 11.76 16.94
CA GLY A 91 1.09 12.15 15.68
C GLY A 91 1.96 11.07 15.03
N ILE A 92 1.90 9.84 15.53
CA ILE A 92 2.64 8.69 14.98
C ILE A 92 1.94 8.19 13.71
N LEU A 93 0.61 8.10 13.72
CA LEU A 93 -0.20 7.71 12.59
C LEU A 93 -0.87 8.96 11.98
N ASP A 94 -0.38 9.38 10.82
CA ASP A 94 -1.04 10.44 10.05
C ASP A 94 -2.30 9.87 9.36
N PRO A 95 -3.51 10.38 9.65
CA PRO A 95 -4.74 9.91 9.00
C PRO A 95 -4.71 10.00 7.47
N LYS A 96 -3.91 10.88 6.90
CA LYS A 96 -3.77 11.04 5.44
C LYS A 96 -3.21 9.79 4.77
N VAL A 97 -2.35 9.03 5.47
CA VAL A 97 -1.77 7.80 4.90
C VAL A 97 -2.78 6.65 4.81
N LEU A 98 -3.91 6.74 5.51
CA LEU A 98 -5.01 5.76 5.43
C LEU A 98 -6.07 6.14 4.38
N SER A 99 -5.89 7.26 3.69
CA SER A 99 -6.78 7.70 2.61
C SER A 99 -6.32 7.14 1.27
N VAL A 100 -7.31 6.89 0.40
CA VAL A 100 -7.04 6.51 -0.99
C VAL A 100 -6.53 7.73 -1.76
N ASP A 101 -5.42 7.55 -2.50
CA ASP A 101 -4.90 8.55 -3.44
C ASP A 101 -4.70 7.91 -4.83
N THR A 102 -5.61 8.18 -5.75
CA THR A 102 -5.55 7.66 -7.12
C THR A 102 -4.37 8.19 -7.93
N LYS A 103 -3.71 9.27 -7.48
CA LYS A 103 -2.45 9.76 -8.09
C LYS A 103 -1.34 8.70 -8.04
N ALA A 104 -1.42 7.75 -7.09
CA ALA A 104 -0.51 6.61 -7.03
C ALA A 104 -0.49 5.80 -8.34
N LEU A 105 -1.62 5.73 -9.07
CA LEU A 105 -1.70 5.07 -10.38
C LEU A 105 -0.92 5.83 -11.46
N ILE A 106 -0.86 7.15 -11.36
CA ILE A 106 -0.15 8.02 -12.32
C ILE A 106 1.35 7.98 -12.03
N TYR A 107 1.72 8.15 -10.77
CA TYR A 107 3.13 8.19 -10.36
C TYR A 107 3.75 6.81 -10.18
N GLN A 108 2.94 5.75 -10.22
CA GLN A 108 3.38 4.34 -10.10
C GLN A 108 4.18 4.05 -8.81
N VAL A 109 3.86 4.75 -7.74
CA VAL A 109 4.60 4.68 -6.46
C VAL A 109 3.89 3.73 -5.49
N PRO A 110 4.55 2.66 -5.01
CA PRO A 110 4.01 1.79 -3.96
C PRO A 110 3.78 2.54 -2.64
N GLY A 111 2.77 2.11 -1.86
CA GLY A 111 2.37 2.79 -0.61
C GLY A 111 3.50 3.00 0.39
N GLY A 112 4.34 1.99 0.63
CA GLY A 112 5.50 2.11 1.53
C GLY A 112 6.54 3.13 1.04
N MET A 113 6.70 3.26 -0.28
CA MET A 113 7.59 4.28 -0.87
C MET A 113 7.06 5.69 -0.63
N LEU A 114 5.73 5.92 -0.73
CA LEU A 114 5.13 7.23 -0.46
C LEU A 114 5.45 7.75 0.94
N SER A 115 5.31 6.89 1.95
CA SER A 115 5.63 7.23 3.34
C SER A 115 7.12 7.57 3.51
N ASN A 116 8.01 6.82 2.87
CA ASN A 116 9.44 7.08 2.91
C ASN A 116 9.82 8.41 2.23
N LEU A 117 9.26 8.71 1.06
CA LEU A 117 9.49 9.98 0.35
C LEU A 117 9.03 11.17 1.19
N LEU A 118 7.85 11.07 1.78
CA LEU A 118 7.33 12.13 2.65
C LEU A 118 8.22 12.36 3.87
N ASN A 119 8.72 11.27 4.49
CA ASN A 119 9.63 11.38 5.63
C ASN A 119 10.98 12.02 5.25
N GLN A 120 11.55 11.66 4.10
CA GLN A 120 12.78 12.29 3.58
C GLN A 120 12.58 13.80 3.35
N LEU A 121 11.46 14.19 2.75
CA LEU A 121 11.14 15.60 2.51
C LEU A 121 10.89 16.36 3.81
N LYS A 122 10.24 15.75 4.82
CA LYS A 122 10.09 16.34 6.16
C LYS A 122 11.44 16.59 6.83
N GLN A 123 12.37 15.63 6.76
CA GLN A 123 13.72 15.80 7.29
C GLN A 123 14.48 16.92 6.59
N ALA A 124 14.28 17.08 5.28
CA ALA A 124 14.85 18.17 4.49
C ALA A 124 14.08 19.51 4.64
N LYS A 125 12.95 19.56 5.35
CA LYS A 125 12.03 20.72 5.46
C LYS A 125 11.56 21.21 4.09
N LYS A 126 11.21 20.27 3.20
CA LYS A 126 10.83 20.51 1.79
C LYS A 126 9.57 19.72 1.42
N GLU A 127 8.59 19.63 2.32
CA GLU A 127 7.32 18.93 2.09
C GLU A 127 6.52 19.53 0.93
N ASP A 128 6.73 20.81 0.64
CA ASP A 128 6.16 21.51 -0.51
C ASP A 128 6.56 20.88 -1.84
N LYS A 129 7.72 20.21 -1.91
CA LYS A 129 8.24 19.53 -3.10
C LYS A 129 7.66 18.11 -3.32
N TYR A 130 6.75 17.66 -2.47
CA TYR A 130 6.25 16.28 -2.51
C TYR A 130 5.71 15.87 -3.90
N TYR A 131 4.86 16.68 -4.50
CA TYR A 131 4.28 16.36 -5.82
C TYR A 131 5.31 16.45 -6.97
N GLU A 132 6.31 17.31 -6.86
CA GLU A 132 7.42 17.38 -7.82
C GLU A 132 8.23 16.08 -7.78
N VAL A 133 8.53 15.59 -6.57
CA VAL A 133 9.22 14.30 -6.37
C VAL A 133 8.39 13.14 -6.95
N LEU A 134 7.08 13.10 -6.68
CA LEU A 134 6.22 12.06 -7.24
C LEU A 134 6.21 12.06 -8.77
N ALA A 135 6.20 13.24 -9.39
CA ALA A 135 6.27 13.38 -10.86
C ALA A 135 7.64 12.96 -11.42
N GLU A 136 8.72 13.08 -10.64
CA GLU A 136 10.07 12.66 -11.06
C GLU A 136 10.28 11.14 -10.95
N VAL A 137 9.57 10.43 -10.04
CA VAL A 137 9.72 8.97 -9.86
C VAL A 137 9.55 8.18 -11.17
N PRO A 138 8.51 8.37 -12.00
CA PRO A 138 8.39 7.63 -13.27
C PRO A 138 9.53 7.90 -14.24
N ARG A 139 10.08 9.11 -14.21
CA ARG A 139 11.22 9.52 -15.08
C ARG A 139 12.49 8.80 -14.66
N VAL A 140 12.81 8.82 -13.37
CA VAL A 140 13.96 8.08 -12.80
C VAL A 140 13.80 6.58 -13.04
N ARG A 141 12.59 6.03 -12.82
CA ARG A 141 12.30 4.62 -13.09
C ARG A 141 12.56 4.25 -14.56
N LYS A 142 12.17 5.12 -15.50
CA LYS A 142 12.44 4.94 -16.92
C LYS A 142 13.94 4.90 -17.20
N ASP A 143 14.69 5.85 -16.65
CA ASP A 143 16.15 5.95 -16.87
C ASP A 143 16.90 4.73 -16.30
N PHE A 144 16.38 4.11 -15.25
CA PHE A 144 16.89 2.85 -14.70
C PHE A 144 16.38 1.58 -15.42
N GLY A 145 15.69 1.71 -16.56
CA GLY A 145 15.22 0.57 -17.35
C GLY A 145 13.98 -0.10 -16.78
N TYR A 146 13.10 0.65 -16.12
CA TYR A 146 11.83 0.17 -15.54
C TYR A 146 11.99 -0.97 -14.52
N PRO A 147 12.86 -0.86 -13.51
CA PRO A 147 12.95 -1.89 -12.50
C PRO A 147 11.61 -2.05 -11.76
N PRO A 148 11.32 -3.26 -11.22
CA PRO A 148 10.19 -3.42 -10.32
C PRO A 148 10.39 -2.55 -9.07
N LEU A 149 9.33 -1.81 -8.66
CA LEU A 149 9.39 -0.92 -7.50
C LEU A 149 9.13 -1.69 -6.20
N VAL A 150 10.01 -2.63 -5.91
CA VAL A 150 10.09 -3.38 -4.65
C VAL A 150 11.42 -3.08 -3.97
N THR A 151 11.56 -3.37 -2.68
CA THR A 151 12.83 -3.20 -1.95
C THR A 151 13.91 -4.12 -2.55
N PRO A 152 15.13 -3.62 -2.83
CA PRO A 152 15.64 -2.28 -2.56
C PRO A 152 15.44 -1.25 -3.69
N THR A 153 15.02 -1.66 -4.88
CA THR A 153 14.97 -0.80 -6.08
C THR A 153 14.01 0.38 -5.93
N SER A 154 12.88 0.20 -5.22
CA SER A 154 11.96 1.29 -4.92
C SER A 154 12.63 2.41 -4.10
N GLN A 155 13.50 2.04 -3.16
CA GLN A 155 14.24 3.02 -2.35
C GLN A 155 15.29 3.77 -3.19
N ILE A 156 16.00 3.07 -4.08
CA ILE A 156 16.99 3.67 -4.98
C ILE A 156 16.31 4.69 -5.89
N VAL A 157 15.24 4.29 -6.58
CA VAL A 157 14.47 5.17 -7.48
C VAL A 157 13.91 6.36 -6.72
N GLY A 158 13.34 6.13 -5.53
CA GLY A 158 12.76 7.19 -4.70
C GLY A 158 13.77 8.20 -4.22
N THR A 159 14.89 7.73 -3.68
CA THR A 159 15.96 8.62 -3.19
C THR A 159 16.55 9.43 -4.35
N GLN A 160 16.76 8.84 -5.51
CA GLN A 160 17.25 9.57 -6.67
C GLN A 160 16.25 10.65 -7.13
N ALA A 161 14.95 10.35 -7.11
CA ALA A 161 13.92 11.34 -7.45
C ALA A 161 13.93 12.53 -6.46
N VAL A 162 14.10 12.26 -5.15
CA VAL A 162 14.24 13.31 -4.14
C VAL A 162 15.50 14.16 -4.41
N MET A 163 16.64 13.52 -4.67
CA MET A 163 17.89 14.22 -4.95
C MET A 163 17.78 15.14 -6.17
N ASN A 164 17.23 14.64 -7.29
CA ASN A 164 17.03 15.44 -8.50
C ASN A 164 16.20 16.70 -8.23
N VAL A 165 15.11 16.56 -7.48
CA VAL A 165 14.21 17.70 -7.19
C VAL A 165 14.84 18.67 -6.20
N LEU A 166 15.57 18.19 -5.19
CA LEU A 166 16.23 19.07 -4.21
C LEU A 166 17.45 19.79 -4.78
N ALA A 167 18.21 19.14 -5.66
CA ALA A 167 19.34 19.75 -6.35
C ALA A 167 18.90 20.74 -7.46
N GLY A 168 17.69 20.55 -7.98
CA GLY A 168 17.19 21.32 -9.14
C GLY A 168 17.78 20.88 -10.48
N GLU A 169 18.47 19.75 -10.51
CA GLU A 169 19.06 19.13 -11.70
C GLU A 169 18.93 17.61 -11.64
N ARG A 170 19.07 16.97 -12.81
CA ARG A 170 18.99 15.49 -12.90
C ARG A 170 20.39 14.92 -13.08
N TYR A 171 20.80 14.09 -12.10
CA TYR A 171 22.09 13.34 -12.05
C TYR A 171 23.34 14.20 -11.91
#